data_850e1f4084ef5da53af877a6c76656cf
#
_entry.id   850e1f4084ef5da53af877a6c76656cf
#
_cell.length_a   1.000
_cell.length_b   1.000
_cell.length_c   1.000
_cell.angle_alpha   90.00
_cell.angle_beta   90.00
_cell.angle_gamma   90.00
#
_symmetry.space_group_name_H-M   'P 1'
#
loop_
_entity.id
_entity.type
_entity.pdbx_description
1 polymer ?
#
loop_
_entity_poly.entity_id
_entity_poly.type
_entity_poly.pdbx_seq_one_letter_code
_entity_poly.pdbx_strand_id
1 'polypeptide(L)'
;MKRSSLRVFVLAVAAVVVASVNSASAQIVALGHSAVHGNVSESEMWPAVLEGLLHARGSQVHVANSGVWGETTDQTLARTPSAVPAGTKLVILCDNPANDVRHNMSPAQAMANIAAIKSQLKARGIRVIDVWGTYMSVWRQPGSVGPDGRHLSVEGNRKMAAAVVGMVR
;
A
#
# COMPACT_ATOMS: atom_id res chain seq x y z
N MET A 1 45.79 -24.94 62.61
CA MET A 1 45.87 -24.59 61.18
C MET A 1 44.47 -24.69 60.54
N LYS A 2 43.80 -23.53 60.35
CA LYS A 2 42.46 -23.44 59.73
C LYS A 2 42.63 -23.12 58.28
N ARG A 3 42.20 -24.05 57.39
CA ARG A 3 42.18 -23.81 55.89
C ARG A 3 40.85 -23.11 55.54
N SER A 4 40.92 -21.87 55.10
CA SER A 4 39.79 -21.13 54.54
C SER A 4 39.56 -21.53 53.08
N SER A 5 38.41 -22.13 52.78
CA SER A 5 38.00 -22.44 51.42
C SER A 5 37.35 -21.21 50.80
N LEU A 6 38.01 -20.60 49.80
CA LEU A 6 37.47 -19.51 49.01
C LEU A 6 36.51 -20.10 47.94
N ARG A 7 35.19 -19.83 48.11
CA ARG A 7 34.17 -20.20 47.12
C ARG A 7 34.08 -19.09 46.07
N VAL A 8 34.54 -19.40 44.85
CA VAL A 8 34.34 -18.51 43.70
C VAL A 8 32.93 -18.71 43.17
N PHE A 9 32.11 -17.66 43.27
CA PHE A 9 30.80 -17.61 42.64
C PHE A 9 30.99 -17.14 41.21
N VAL A 10 30.77 -18.03 40.20
CA VAL A 10 30.69 -17.66 38.79
C VAL A 10 29.27 -17.21 38.52
N LEU A 11 29.06 -15.90 38.31
CA LEU A 11 27.81 -15.35 37.80
C LEU A 11 27.75 -15.59 36.28
N ALA A 12 26.90 -16.52 35.87
CA ALA A 12 26.55 -16.65 34.46
C ALA A 12 25.58 -15.54 34.05
N VAL A 13 26.06 -14.57 33.29
CA VAL A 13 25.21 -13.55 32.65
C VAL A 13 24.58 -14.16 31.39
N ALA A 14 23.32 -14.52 31.45
CA ALA A 14 22.54 -14.94 30.30
C ALA A 14 22.23 -13.70 29.43
N ALA A 15 22.89 -13.55 28.31
CA ALA A 15 22.55 -12.55 27.32
C ALA A 15 21.25 -12.96 26.64
N VAL A 16 20.15 -12.28 26.97
CA VAL A 16 18.88 -12.40 26.24
C VAL A 16 19.02 -11.65 24.92
N VAL A 17 19.24 -12.40 23.83
CA VAL A 17 19.15 -11.85 22.48
C VAL A 17 17.68 -11.63 22.17
N VAL A 18 17.20 -10.39 22.33
CA VAL A 18 15.90 -9.98 21.82
C VAL A 18 16.03 -9.89 20.30
N ALA A 19 15.59 -10.94 19.60
CA ALA A 19 15.41 -10.88 18.17
C ALA A 19 14.31 -9.87 17.89
N SER A 20 14.68 -8.68 17.43
CA SER A 20 13.74 -7.69 16.89
C SER A 20 13.09 -8.33 15.67
N VAL A 21 11.86 -8.80 15.78
CA VAL A 21 11.01 -9.10 14.63
C VAL A 21 10.77 -7.78 13.90
N ASN A 22 11.64 -7.46 12.94
CA ASN A 22 11.37 -6.43 11.96
C ASN A 22 10.15 -6.93 11.17
N SER A 23 8.95 -6.54 11.60
CA SER A 23 7.80 -6.56 10.70
C SER A 23 8.21 -5.69 9.51
N ALA A 24 8.41 -6.30 8.36
CA ALA A 24 8.74 -5.58 7.14
C ALA A 24 7.62 -4.57 6.92
N SER A 25 7.84 -3.32 7.33
CA SER A 25 6.88 -2.25 7.08
C SER A 25 6.76 -2.11 5.57
N ALA A 26 5.53 -2.10 5.06
CA ALA A 26 5.28 -1.95 3.64
C ALA A 26 6.05 -0.74 3.12
N GLN A 27 7.02 -0.96 2.24
CA GLN A 27 7.80 0.13 1.67
C GLN A 27 7.00 0.89 0.61
N ILE A 28 6.00 0.21 0.02
CA ILE A 28 5.03 0.77 -0.93
C ILE A 28 3.63 0.50 -0.42
N VAL A 29 2.76 1.50 -0.48
CA VAL A 29 1.34 1.37 -0.17
C VAL A 29 0.54 1.77 -1.40
N ALA A 30 -0.32 0.87 -1.89
CA ALA A 30 -1.35 1.21 -2.84
C ALA A 30 -2.58 1.71 -2.06
N LEU A 31 -2.90 3.00 -2.19
CA LEU A 31 -3.95 3.68 -1.43
C LEU A 31 -5.10 4.11 -2.33
N GLY A 32 -6.33 3.94 -1.89
CA GLY A 32 -7.54 4.39 -2.57
C GLY A 32 -8.75 3.52 -2.28
N HIS A 33 -9.77 3.61 -3.11
CA HIS A 33 -11.02 2.87 -2.95
C HIS A 33 -10.99 1.48 -3.65
N SER A 34 -12.14 1.00 -4.16
CA SER A 34 -12.27 -0.31 -4.82
C SER A 34 -11.41 -0.47 -6.09
N ALA A 35 -10.94 0.60 -6.70
CA ALA A 35 -9.98 0.54 -7.80
C ALA A 35 -8.61 -0.01 -7.37
N VAL A 36 -8.29 0.06 -6.06
CA VAL A 36 -7.11 -0.54 -5.45
C VAL A 36 -7.45 -1.91 -4.86
N HIS A 37 -8.56 -1.99 -4.09
CA HIS A 37 -9.00 -3.23 -3.48
C HIS A 37 -9.24 -4.34 -4.51
N GLY A 38 -9.79 -3.99 -5.68
CA GLY A 38 -10.12 -4.96 -6.72
C GLY A 38 -11.39 -5.78 -6.42
N ASN A 39 -11.79 -6.64 -7.39
CA ASN A 39 -12.90 -7.59 -7.29
C ASN A 39 -12.49 -8.96 -7.86
N VAL A 40 -11.30 -9.39 -7.50
CA VAL A 40 -10.67 -10.68 -7.85
C VAL A 40 -10.02 -11.25 -6.61
N SER A 41 -9.40 -12.42 -6.66
CA SER A 41 -8.65 -12.95 -5.53
C SER A 41 -7.48 -12.02 -5.16
N GLU A 42 -7.10 -11.99 -3.89
CA GLU A 42 -6.07 -11.06 -3.38
C GLU A 42 -4.76 -11.14 -4.17
N SER A 43 -4.32 -12.35 -4.51
CA SER A 43 -3.10 -12.57 -5.30
C SER A 43 -3.18 -12.07 -6.74
N GLU A 44 -4.40 -11.84 -7.25
CA GLU A 44 -4.66 -11.35 -8.60
C GLU A 44 -4.92 -9.83 -8.63
N MET A 45 -5.07 -9.17 -7.49
CA MET A 45 -5.18 -7.72 -7.40
C MET A 45 -3.88 -7.06 -7.87
N TRP A 46 -3.98 -5.94 -8.57
CA TRP A 46 -2.81 -5.28 -9.16
C TRP A 46 -1.69 -4.92 -8.17
N PRO A 47 -1.94 -4.62 -6.86
CA PRO A 47 -0.84 -4.40 -5.92
C PRO A 47 -0.01 -5.67 -5.67
N ALA A 48 -0.66 -6.84 -5.52
CA ALA A 48 0.03 -8.11 -5.35
C ALA A 48 0.78 -8.54 -6.61
N VAL A 49 0.17 -8.35 -7.78
CA VAL A 49 0.84 -8.60 -9.08
C VAL A 49 2.03 -7.68 -9.26
N LEU A 50 1.92 -6.39 -8.87
CA LEU A 50 3.02 -5.43 -8.89
C LEU A 50 4.19 -5.88 -8.01
N GLU A 51 3.92 -6.35 -6.79
CA GLU A 51 4.93 -6.91 -5.90
C GLU A 51 5.68 -8.05 -6.59
N GLY A 52 4.96 -9.01 -7.17
CA GLY A 52 5.57 -10.12 -7.91
C GLY A 52 6.46 -9.65 -9.07
N LEU A 53 6.03 -8.61 -9.81
CA LEU A 53 6.84 -8.02 -10.90
C LEU A 53 8.10 -7.32 -10.38
N LEU A 54 8.03 -6.67 -9.22
CA LEU A 54 9.18 -6.03 -8.58
C LEU A 54 10.16 -7.09 -8.06
N HIS A 55 9.67 -8.16 -7.43
CA HIS A 55 10.49 -9.28 -6.98
C HIS A 55 11.21 -9.98 -8.16
N ALA A 56 10.53 -10.17 -9.28
CA ALA A 56 11.14 -10.72 -10.49
C ALA A 56 12.29 -9.83 -11.05
N ARG A 57 12.34 -8.56 -10.65
CA ARG A 57 13.41 -7.61 -10.97
C ARG A 57 14.48 -7.51 -9.89
N GLY A 58 14.46 -8.41 -8.89
CA GLY A 58 15.42 -8.44 -7.78
C GLY A 58 15.10 -7.52 -6.60
N SER A 59 13.97 -6.81 -6.61
CA SER A 59 13.52 -6.01 -5.46
C SER A 59 12.95 -6.92 -4.37
N GLN A 60 13.18 -6.56 -3.09
CA GLN A 60 12.57 -7.24 -1.93
C GLN A 60 11.48 -6.37 -1.29
N VAL A 61 10.92 -5.42 -2.03
CA VAL A 61 9.92 -4.50 -1.53
C VAL A 61 8.58 -5.19 -1.34
N HIS A 62 7.88 -4.86 -0.24
CA HIS A 62 6.48 -5.25 -0.04
C HIS A 62 5.53 -4.14 -0.51
N VAL A 63 4.44 -4.53 -1.20
CA VAL A 63 3.38 -3.64 -1.69
C VAL A 63 2.09 -3.93 -0.96
N ALA A 64 1.78 -3.12 0.06
CA ALA A 64 0.53 -3.27 0.79
C ALA A 64 -0.67 -2.77 -0.04
N ASN A 65 -1.72 -3.59 -0.10
CA ASN A 65 -3.02 -3.16 -0.63
C ASN A 65 -3.81 -2.44 0.48
N SER A 66 -3.96 -1.14 0.36
CA SER A 66 -4.76 -0.28 1.25
C SER A 66 -5.96 0.32 0.50
N GLY A 67 -6.62 -0.51 -0.29
CA GLY A 67 -7.90 -0.17 -0.93
C GLY A 67 -9.09 -0.52 -0.03
N VAL A 68 -10.14 0.30 -0.05
CA VAL A 68 -11.39 0.03 0.69
C VAL A 68 -12.59 0.20 -0.24
N TRP A 69 -13.47 -0.81 -0.23
CA TRP A 69 -14.69 -0.81 -1.04
C TRP A 69 -15.63 0.35 -0.70
N GLY A 70 -16.12 1.04 -1.73
CA GLY A 70 -17.14 2.09 -1.60
C GLY A 70 -16.67 3.37 -0.90
N GLU A 71 -15.40 3.43 -0.50
CA GLU A 71 -14.84 4.55 0.25
C GLU A 71 -14.86 5.84 -0.58
N THR A 72 -15.22 6.93 0.08
CA THR A 72 -15.16 8.29 -0.44
C THR A 72 -13.80 8.93 -0.15
N THR A 73 -13.47 10.02 -0.84
CA THR A 73 -12.16 10.65 -0.70
C THR A 73 -11.92 11.27 0.68
N ASP A 74 -12.96 11.72 1.39
CA ASP A 74 -12.84 12.19 2.78
C ASP A 74 -12.54 11.05 3.75
N GLN A 75 -13.11 9.87 3.53
CA GLN A 75 -12.80 8.67 4.30
C GLN A 75 -11.35 8.21 4.05
N THR A 76 -10.91 8.18 2.78
CA THR A 76 -9.51 7.91 2.44
C THR A 76 -8.58 8.93 3.10
N LEU A 77 -8.92 10.24 3.07
CA LEU A 77 -8.16 11.30 3.71
C LEU A 77 -8.05 11.08 5.23
N ALA A 78 -9.16 10.79 5.88
CA ALA A 78 -9.22 10.58 7.33
C ALA A 78 -8.34 9.41 7.79
N ARG A 79 -8.31 8.29 7.03
CA ARG A 79 -7.50 7.12 7.40
C ARG A 79 -6.07 7.13 6.85
N THR A 80 -5.70 8.08 5.99
CA THR A 80 -4.34 8.14 5.40
C THR A 80 -3.22 8.00 6.44
N PRO A 81 -3.29 8.63 7.64
CA PRO A 81 -2.25 8.48 8.66
C PRO A 81 -2.04 7.04 9.13
N SER A 82 -3.11 6.27 9.32
CA SER A 82 -3.06 4.86 9.77
C SER A 82 -2.86 3.88 8.62
N ALA A 83 -3.41 4.19 7.45
CA ALA A 83 -3.30 3.37 6.24
C ALA A 83 -1.89 3.37 5.63
N VAL A 84 -1.10 4.40 5.95
CA VAL A 84 0.27 4.57 5.46
C VAL A 84 1.22 4.57 6.66
N PRO A 85 1.74 3.40 7.08
CA PRO A 85 2.57 3.28 8.28
C PRO A 85 3.92 3.99 8.15
N ALA A 86 4.58 4.17 9.29
CA ALA A 86 5.96 4.67 9.33
C ALA A 86 6.89 3.73 8.53
N GLY A 87 7.87 4.29 7.84
CA GLY A 87 8.77 3.52 6.96
C GLY A 87 8.30 3.41 5.51
N THR A 88 7.04 3.73 5.20
CA THR A 88 6.57 3.81 3.80
C THR A 88 7.39 4.83 3.02
N LYS A 89 7.88 4.46 1.84
CA LYS A 89 8.69 5.31 0.96
C LYS A 89 7.90 5.84 -0.23
N LEU A 90 6.89 5.09 -0.65
CA LEU A 90 6.08 5.39 -1.82
C LEU A 90 4.62 5.05 -1.55
N VAL A 91 3.73 5.97 -1.90
CA VAL A 91 2.29 5.70 -2.04
C VAL A 91 1.91 5.75 -3.51
N ILE A 92 1.27 4.70 -3.97
CA ILE A 92 0.62 4.64 -5.28
C ILE A 92 -0.85 4.97 -5.04
N LEU A 93 -1.24 6.20 -5.33
CA LEU A 93 -2.60 6.70 -5.10
C LEU A 93 -3.47 6.43 -6.33
N CYS A 94 -4.55 5.67 -6.13
CA CYS A 94 -5.55 5.41 -7.16
C CYS A 94 -6.94 5.76 -6.61
N ASP A 95 -7.27 7.04 -6.66
CA ASP A 95 -8.51 7.57 -6.09
C ASP A 95 -9.18 8.57 -7.05
N ASN A 96 -10.51 8.73 -6.91
CA ASN A 96 -11.31 9.59 -7.77
C ASN A 96 -12.67 9.92 -7.13
N PRO A 97 -13.42 10.93 -7.63
CA PRO A 97 -14.70 11.37 -7.07
C PRO A 97 -15.90 10.44 -7.28
N ALA A 98 -15.77 9.25 -7.86
CA ALA A 98 -16.95 8.47 -8.28
C ALA A 98 -17.85 8.03 -7.11
N ASN A 99 -17.25 7.65 -5.96
CA ASN A 99 -18.01 7.31 -4.76
C ASN A 99 -18.55 8.55 -4.07
N ASP A 100 -17.77 9.61 -4.05
CA ASP A 100 -18.15 10.92 -3.47
C ASP A 100 -19.44 11.45 -4.07
N VAL A 101 -19.54 11.45 -5.41
CA VAL A 101 -20.76 11.88 -6.12
C VAL A 101 -21.97 11.03 -5.74
N ARG A 102 -21.81 9.72 -5.54
CA ARG A 102 -22.89 8.83 -5.07
C ARG A 102 -23.34 9.15 -3.64
N HIS A 103 -22.45 9.72 -2.84
CA HIS A 103 -22.70 10.18 -1.47
C HIS A 103 -22.98 11.68 -1.38
N ASN A 104 -23.39 12.31 -2.49
CA ASN A 104 -23.74 13.74 -2.59
C ASN A 104 -22.61 14.72 -2.26
N MET A 105 -21.35 14.28 -2.31
CA MET A 105 -20.19 15.17 -2.22
C MET A 105 -19.92 15.78 -3.60
N SER A 106 -19.55 17.05 -3.64
CA SER A 106 -19.19 17.70 -4.90
C SER A 106 -17.86 17.18 -5.45
N PRO A 107 -17.70 17.08 -6.77
CA PRO A 107 -16.40 16.73 -7.38
C PRO A 107 -15.26 17.68 -6.93
N ALA A 108 -15.55 18.96 -6.71
CA ALA A 108 -14.58 19.93 -6.24
C ALA A 108 -14.08 19.58 -4.83
N GLN A 109 -14.96 19.20 -3.92
CA GLN A 109 -14.58 18.75 -2.58
C GLN A 109 -13.76 17.46 -2.64
N ALA A 110 -14.16 16.50 -3.45
CA ALA A 110 -13.40 15.25 -3.63
C ALA A 110 -11.99 15.51 -4.17
N MET A 111 -11.84 16.41 -5.14
CA MET A 111 -10.51 16.80 -5.64
C MET A 111 -9.68 17.53 -4.59
N ALA A 112 -10.30 18.35 -3.74
CA ALA A 112 -9.62 18.99 -2.60
C ALA A 112 -9.13 17.94 -1.58
N ASN A 113 -9.92 16.90 -1.29
CA ASN A 113 -9.53 15.79 -0.43
C ASN A 113 -8.32 15.02 -1.00
N ILE A 114 -8.34 14.71 -2.31
CA ILE A 114 -7.19 14.06 -2.99
C ILE A 114 -5.94 14.94 -2.90
N ALA A 115 -6.07 16.25 -3.08
CA ALA A 115 -4.95 17.18 -2.93
C ALA A 115 -4.42 17.21 -1.48
N ALA A 116 -5.31 17.16 -0.49
CA ALA A 116 -4.95 17.09 0.93
C ALA A 116 -4.22 15.78 1.28
N ILE A 117 -4.65 14.62 0.75
CA ILE A 117 -3.95 13.34 0.88
C ILE A 117 -2.51 13.47 0.37
N LYS A 118 -2.34 13.98 -0.85
CA LYS A 118 -1.01 14.19 -1.44
C LYS A 118 -0.14 15.13 -0.59
N SER A 119 -0.72 16.20 -0.06
CA SER A 119 -0.04 17.16 0.80
C SER A 119 0.42 16.52 2.12
N GLN A 120 -0.46 15.76 2.80
CA GLN A 120 -0.11 15.03 4.03
C GLN A 120 1.04 14.06 3.81
N LEU A 121 1.01 13.29 2.73
CA LEU A 121 2.05 12.32 2.40
C LEU A 121 3.38 13.02 2.08
N LYS A 122 3.33 14.11 1.32
CA LYS A 122 4.51 14.94 1.01
C LYS A 122 5.13 15.53 2.28
N ALA A 123 4.32 16.04 3.22
CA ALA A 123 4.78 16.56 4.50
C ALA A 123 5.52 15.50 5.35
N ARG A 124 5.19 14.21 5.14
CA ARG A 124 5.88 13.07 5.76
C ARG A 124 7.12 12.61 4.97
N GLY A 125 7.51 13.29 3.90
CA GLY A 125 8.61 12.90 3.02
C GLY A 125 8.32 11.68 2.14
N ILE A 126 7.05 11.31 1.96
CA ILE A 126 6.64 10.14 1.19
C ILE A 126 6.41 10.55 -0.27
N ARG A 127 7.03 9.84 -1.20
CA ARG A 127 6.76 10.02 -2.63
C ARG A 127 5.35 9.53 -2.97
N VAL A 128 4.64 10.26 -3.82
CA VAL A 128 3.31 9.87 -4.29
C VAL A 128 3.30 9.78 -5.81
N ILE A 129 2.78 8.68 -6.33
CA ILE A 129 2.46 8.51 -7.76
C ILE A 129 0.94 8.40 -7.85
N ASP A 130 0.30 9.34 -8.55
CA ASP A 130 -1.11 9.26 -8.88
C ASP A 130 -1.30 8.44 -10.13
N VAL A 131 -2.03 7.34 -10.03
CA VAL A 131 -2.22 6.38 -11.12
C VAL A 131 -3.67 6.30 -11.62
N TRP A 132 -4.55 7.23 -11.21
CA TRP A 132 -5.93 7.21 -11.68
C TRP A 132 -6.04 7.27 -13.21
N GLY A 133 -5.25 8.14 -13.86
CA GLY A 133 -5.19 8.22 -15.33
C GLY A 133 -4.75 6.91 -15.98
N THR A 134 -3.75 6.25 -15.39
CA THR A 134 -3.27 4.93 -15.83
C THR A 134 -4.34 3.87 -15.66
N TYR A 135 -5.03 3.84 -14.49
CA TYR A 135 -6.14 2.93 -14.24
C TYR A 135 -7.23 3.07 -15.30
N MET A 136 -7.66 4.29 -15.62
CA MET A 136 -8.67 4.54 -16.64
C MET A 136 -8.21 4.20 -18.06
N SER A 137 -6.92 4.35 -18.34
CA SER A 137 -6.34 3.92 -19.62
C SER A 137 -6.40 2.39 -19.78
N VAL A 138 -6.06 1.66 -18.71
CA VAL A 138 -6.17 0.19 -18.70
C VAL A 138 -7.62 -0.25 -18.72
N TRP A 139 -8.50 0.37 -17.95
CA TRP A 139 -9.93 0.04 -17.87
C TRP A 139 -10.61 0.06 -19.25
N ARG A 140 -10.23 1.00 -20.13
CA ARG A 140 -10.78 1.12 -21.49
C ARG A 140 -10.27 0.07 -22.47
N GLN A 141 -9.28 -0.75 -22.09
CA GLN A 141 -8.73 -1.77 -22.99
C GLN A 141 -9.64 -3.01 -23.04
N PRO A 142 -9.74 -3.69 -24.18
CA PRO A 142 -10.48 -4.95 -24.29
C PRO A 142 -10.04 -5.97 -23.24
N GLY A 143 -11.02 -6.64 -22.63
CA GLY A 143 -10.80 -7.68 -21.61
C GLY A 143 -10.34 -7.18 -20.25
N SER A 144 -10.17 -5.87 -20.05
CA SER A 144 -9.68 -5.31 -18.79
C SER A 144 -10.75 -5.16 -17.72
N VAL A 145 -12.03 -5.16 -18.08
CA VAL A 145 -13.16 -4.99 -17.14
C VAL A 145 -13.73 -6.34 -16.77
N GLY A 146 -13.98 -6.54 -15.48
CA GLY A 146 -14.60 -7.75 -14.95
C GLY A 146 -16.10 -7.86 -15.27
N PRO A 147 -16.72 -8.98 -14.88
CA PRO A 147 -18.14 -9.24 -15.17
C PRO A 147 -19.11 -8.22 -14.55
N ASP A 148 -18.68 -7.50 -13.51
CA ASP A 148 -19.48 -6.46 -12.86
C ASP A 148 -19.55 -5.15 -13.65
N GLY A 149 -18.80 -5.03 -14.75
CA GLY A 149 -18.75 -3.85 -15.59
C GLY A 149 -18.11 -2.61 -14.96
N ARG A 150 -17.41 -2.77 -13.82
CA ARG A 150 -16.89 -1.66 -13.01
C ARG A 150 -15.43 -1.79 -12.63
N HIS A 151 -15.05 -2.97 -12.15
CA HIS A 151 -13.70 -3.22 -11.64
C HIS A 151 -12.86 -3.94 -12.69
N LEU A 152 -11.55 -3.89 -12.51
CA LEU A 152 -10.64 -4.61 -13.39
C LEU A 152 -10.85 -6.13 -13.27
N SER A 153 -10.84 -6.83 -14.41
CA SER A 153 -10.71 -8.28 -14.48
C SER A 153 -9.33 -8.72 -14.00
N VAL A 154 -9.08 -10.01 -13.88
CA VAL A 154 -7.74 -10.58 -13.62
C VAL A 154 -6.73 -10.04 -14.65
N GLU A 155 -7.11 -10.03 -15.93
CA GLU A 155 -6.26 -9.50 -17.00
C GLU A 155 -6.05 -7.98 -16.87
N GLY A 156 -7.10 -7.23 -16.53
CA GLY A 156 -7.01 -5.79 -16.26
C GLY A 156 -6.06 -5.48 -15.11
N ASN A 157 -6.10 -6.27 -14.02
CA ASN A 157 -5.17 -6.13 -12.90
C ASN A 157 -3.72 -6.40 -13.31
N ARG A 158 -3.46 -7.41 -14.15
CA ARG A 158 -2.12 -7.68 -14.71
C ARG A 158 -1.62 -6.52 -15.56
N LYS A 159 -2.47 -5.98 -16.45
CA LYS A 159 -2.13 -4.80 -17.27
C LYS A 159 -1.84 -3.58 -16.41
N MET A 160 -2.63 -3.36 -15.36
CA MET A 160 -2.43 -2.25 -14.42
C MET A 160 -1.07 -2.36 -13.71
N ALA A 161 -0.74 -3.53 -13.18
CA ALA A 161 0.55 -3.78 -12.54
C ALA A 161 1.71 -3.57 -13.53
N ALA A 162 1.59 -4.06 -14.75
CA ALA A 162 2.60 -3.88 -15.82
C ALA A 162 2.79 -2.40 -16.19
N ALA A 163 1.71 -1.61 -16.21
CA ALA A 163 1.79 -0.18 -16.48
C ALA A 163 2.46 0.60 -15.32
N VAL A 164 2.23 0.19 -14.08
CA VAL A 164 2.73 0.88 -12.89
C VAL A 164 4.17 0.49 -12.55
N VAL A 165 4.62 -0.75 -12.83
CA VAL A 165 5.93 -1.26 -12.44
C VAL A 165 7.10 -0.40 -12.95
N GLY A 166 6.96 0.26 -14.10
CA GLY A 166 7.95 1.18 -14.65
C GLY A 166 8.03 2.54 -13.94
N MET A 167 7.00 2.91 -13.17
CA MET A 167 6.92 4.17 -12.41
C MET A 167 7.54 4.03 -11.03
N VAL A 168 7.72 2.79 -10.56
CA VAL A 168 8.35 2.46 -9.28
C VAL A 168 9.86 2.36 -9.49
N ARG A 169 10.59 3.41 -9.09
CA ARG A 169 12.07 3.50 -9.17
C ARG A 169 12.63 3.99 -7.85
#